data_b7303297b2f1a843a1ae757dae7ea12b
#
_entry.id   b7303297b2f1a843a1ae757dae7ea12b
#
_cell.length_a   1.000
_cell.length_b   1.000
_cell.length_c   1.000
_cell.angle_alpha   90.00
_cell.angle_beta   90.00
_cell.angle_gamma   90.00
#
_symmetry.space_group_name_H-M   'P 1'
#
loop_
_entity.id
_entity.type
_entity.pdbx_description
1 polymer ?
#
loop_
_entity_poly.entity_id
_entity_poly.type
_entity_poly.pdbx_seq_one_letter_code
_entity_poly.pdbx_strand_id
1 'polypeptide(L)'
;PGTGMGYCVFNNVALAARAALDAGVPRVLVVDFDAHDGNGTRACLRGRPDCLHVSLHQAGLFPETTGGRELPSGPDGSGAACLPMAPGAGDAEYAAAFREVVEPIADAFRPGLVLVSAGFDGHRDDPMSDLDLTDAGYAAMTASILAIARRFGPGRVGFVLEGGYDPASLGRAAAACLDVLRMD
;
A
#
# COMPACT_ATOMS: atom_id res chain seq x y z
N PRO A 1 18.18 -4.55 -1.50
CA PRO A 1 17.87 -5.69 -0.62
C PRO A 1 19.17 -6.31 -0.11
N GLY A 2 19.65 -5.96 1.00
CA GLY A 2 20.91 -6.43 1.60
C GLY A 2 21.26 -5.63 2.85
N THR A 3 20.47 -4.60 3.13
CA THR A 3 20.65 -3.75 4.31
C THR A 3 19.28 -3.58 4.96
N GLY A 4 19.17 -3.81 6.26
CA GLY A 4 17.99 -3.46 7.05
C GLY A 4 17.81 -1.95 7.08
N MET A 5 16.57 -1.47 6.97
CA MET A 5 16.23 -0.04 6.92
C MET A 5 14.81 0.15 7.48
N GLY A 6 14.52 1.32 8.06
CA GLY A 6 13.16 1.63 8.53
C GLY A 6 12.66 0.65 9.58
N TYR A 7 13.49 0.28 10.54
CA TYR A 7 13.23 -0.73 11.59
C TYR A 7 12.96 -2.16 11.09
N CYS A 8 13.04 -2.40 9.77
CA CYS A 8 12.76 -3.70 9.16
C CYS A 8 14.05 -4.43 8.77
N VAL A 9 14.14 -5.72 9.13
CA VAL A 9 15.20 -6.65 8.69
C VAL A 9 14.70 -7.49 7.52
N PHE A 10 13.46 -7.98 7.59
CA PHE A 10 12.80 -8.72 6.52
C PHE A 10 11.67 -7.87 5.93
N ASN A 11 11.45 -8.00 4.63
CA ASN A 11 10.31 -7.41 3.97
C ASN A 11 9.18 -8.45 3.89
N ASN A 12 8.28 -8.42 4.88
CA ASN A 12 7.25 -9.45 5.05
C ASN A 12 6.25 -9.45 3.89
N VAL A 13 5.83 -8.26 3.39
CA VAL A 13 4.88 -8.18 2.28
C VAL A 13 5.50 -8.69 0.97
N ALA A 14 6.77 -8.41 0.70
CA ALA A 14 7.46 -8.93 -0.47
C ALA A 14 7.66 -10.45 -0.39
N LEU A 15 7.92 -11.00 0.79
CA LEU A 15 7.98 -12.45 1.01
C LEU A 15 6.61 -13.09 0.77
N ALA A 16 5.54 -12.49 1.28
CA ALA A 16 4.17 -12.96 1.04
C ALA A 16 3.79 -12.92 -0.45
N ALA A 17 4.16 -11.84 -1.15
CA ALA A 17 3.94 -11.72 -2.59
C ALA A 17 4.64 -12.84 -3.37
N ARG A 18 5.91 -13.10 -3.07
CA ARG A 18 6.66 -14.18 -3.71
C ARG A 18 6.07 -15.55 -3.41
N ALA A 19 5.73 -15.82 -2.15
CA ALA A 19 5.10 -17.08 -1.76
C ALA A 19 3.77 -17.31 -2.50
N ALA A 20 2.96 -16.27 -2.67
CA ALA A 20 1.70 -16.35 -3.41
C ALA A 20 1.92 -16.68 -4.89
N LEU A 21 2.91 -16.05 -5.53
CA LEU A 21 3.28 -16.33 -6.93
C LEU A 21 3.79 -17.77 -7.09
N ASP A 22 4.65 -18.22 -6.18
CA ASP A 22 5.18 -19.59 -6.18
C ASP A 22 4.06 -20.62 -5.94
N ALA A 23 2.98 -20.24 -5.25
CA ALA A 23 1.77 -21.04 -5.08
C ALA A 23 0.78 -20.95 -6.27
N GLY A 24 1.15 -20.27 -7.35
CA GLY A 24 0.37 -20.22 -8.60
C GLY A 24 -0.61 -19.04 -8.70
N VAL A 25 -0.54 -18.04 -7.82
CA VAL A 25 -1.26 -16.78 -8.03
C VAL A 25 -0.65 -16.06 -9.23
N PRO A 26 -1.40 -15.74 -10.29
CA PRO A 26 -0.82 -15.24 -11.53
C PRO A 26 -0.24 -13.82 -11.42
N ARG A 27 -0.85 -12.96 -10.61
CA ARG A 27 -0.42 -11.56 -10.41
C ARG A 27 -0.74 -11.09 -9.00
N VAL A 28 0.19 -10.39 -8.36
CA VAL A 28 0.05 -9.83 -7.01
C VAL A 28 0.21 -8.31 -7.07
N LEU A 29 -0.81 -7.59 -6.60
CA LEU A 29 -0.74 -6.17 -6.34
C LEU A 29 -0.38 -5.96 -4.86
N VAL A 30 0.62 -5.13 -4.60
CA VAL A 30 0.93 -4.62 -3.26
C VAL A 30 0.50 -3.16 -3.22
N VAL A 31 -0.49 -2.84 -2.39
CA VAL A 31 -0.88 -1.46 -2.06
C VAL A 31 -0.24 -1.11 -0.72
N ASP A 32 0.52 -0.04 -0.71
CA ASP A 32 1.28 0.41 0.43
C ASP A 32 0.78 1.81 0.80
N PHE A 33 0.18 1.95 1.98
CA PHE A 33 -0.29 3.22 2.52
C PHE A 33 0.43 3.63 3.82
N ASP A 34 1.57 2.98 4.12
CA ASP A 34 2.50 3.49 5.12
C ASP A 34 2.93 4.92 4.76
N ALA A 35 3.12 5.77 5.75
CA ALA A 35 3.53 7.15 5.52
C ALA A 35 4.92 7.28 4.88
N HIS A 36 5.73 6.23 4.96
CA HIS A 36 7.08 6.18 4.38
C HIS A 36 7.09 5.49 3.02
N ASP A 37 8.03 5.86 2.14
CA ASP A 37 8.19 5.20 0.85
C ASP A 37 8.58 3.73 1.01
N GLY A 38 7.81 2.83 0.40
CA GLY A 38 8.07 1.39 0.36
C GLY A 38 9.26 1.00 -0.51
N ASN A 39 10.38 1.73 -0.39
CA ASN A 39 11.59 1.53 -1.20
C ASN A 39 12.15 0.11 -1.13
N GLY A 40 12.04 -0.53 0.03
CA GLY A 40 12.46 -1.92 0.25
C GLY A 40 11.59 -2.90 -0.54
N THR A 41 10.27 -2.73 -0.51
CA THR A 41 9.31 -3.55 -1.26
C THR A 41 9.54 -3.38 -2.75
N ARG A 42 9.67 -2.14 -3.24
CA ARG A 42 10.00 -1.82 -4.62
C ARG A 42 11.30 -2.50 -5.07
N ALA A 43 12.34 -2.47 -4.23
CA ALA A 43 13.62 -3.12 -4.53
C ALA A 43 13.52 -4.65 -4.56
N CYS A 44 12.75 -5.28 -3.67
CA CYS A 44 12.57 -6.72 -3.61
C CYS A 44 11.73 -7.28 -4.77
N LEU A 45 10.80 -6.49 -5.29
CA LEU A 45 9.88 -6.88 -6.38
C LEU A 45 10.33 -6.39 -7.75
N ARG A 46 11.44 -5.65 -7.82
CA ARG A 46 11.98 -5.12 -9.09
C ARG A 46 12.20 -6.23 -10.13
N GLY A 47 11.75 -5.97 -11.36
CA GLY A 47 11.91 -6.89 -12.50
C GLY A 47 10.96 -8.08 -12.48
N ARG A 48 9.93 -8.06 -11.64
CA ARG A 48 8.85 -9.04 -11.59
C ARG A 48 7.64 -8.50 -12.37
N PRO A 49 7.37 -8.99 -13.59
CA PRO A 49 6.20 -8.55 -14.36
C PRO A 49 4.87 -9.02 -13.77
N ASP A 50 4.91 -10.02 -12.89
CA ASP A 50 3.78 -10.57 -12.15
C ASP A 50 3.51 -9.85 -10.80
N CYS A 51 4.28 -8.79 -10.50
CA CYS A 51 4.08 -7.94 -9.34
C CYS A 51 3.89 -6.48 -9.74
N LEU A 52 2.96 -5.81 -9.05
CA LEU A 52 2.81 -4.36 -9.07
C LEU A 52 2.85 -3.85 -7.63
N HIS A 53 3.70 -2.86 -7.35
CA HIS A 53 3.76 -2.17 -6.07
C HIS A 53 3.29 -0.73 -6.23
N VAL A 54 2.35 -0.30 -5.40
CA VAL A 54 1.81 1.07 -5.38
C VAL A 54 2.00 1.62 -3.98
N SER A 55 2.84 2.65 -3.83
CA SER A 55 3.10 3.31 -2.54
C SER A 55 2.52 4.72 -2.56
N LEU A 56 1.67 5.02 -1.57
CA LEU A 56 1.17 6.36 -1.27
C LEU A 56 1.83 6.80 0.04
N HIS A 57 2.77 7.73 -0.03
CA HIS A 57 3.62 8.12 1.10
C HIS A 57 3.83 9.62 1.16
N GLN A 58 4.19 10.16 2.32
CA GLN A 58 4.45 11.58 2.46
C GLN A 58 5.71 12.00 1.69
N ALA A 59 5.61 13.05 0.90
CA ALA A 59 6.74 13.66 0.22
C ALA A 59 7.74 14.24 1.24
N GLY A 60 9.04 13.96 1.02
CA GLY A 60 10.11 14.49 1.87
C GLY A 60 10.29 13.80 3.22
N LEU A 61 9.53 12.71 3.49
CA LEU A 61 9.73 11.87 4.66
C LEU A 61 10.83 10.84 4.40
N PHE A 62 11.34 10.22 5.47
CA PHE A 62 12.31 9.11 5.33
C PHE A 62 11.76 7.95 4.48
N PRO A 63 12.56 7.31 3.64
CA PRO A 63 13.91 7.70 3.24
C PRO A 63 13.86 8.88 2.25
N GLU A 64 14.66 9.92 2.48
CA GLU A 64 14.68 11.17 1.68
C GLU A 64 15.00 10.98 0.18
N THR A 65 15.27 9.74 -0.22
CA THR A 65 15.59 9.36 -1.61
C THR A 65 14.35 9.13 -2.47
N THR A 66 13.16 9.45 -1.95
CA THR A 66 11.93 9.32 -2.71
C THR A 66 11.94 10.27 -3.90
N GLY A 67 12.09 9.69 -5.10
CA GLY A 67 11.93 10.40 -6.36
C GLY A 67 10.53 11.03 -6.44
N GLY A 68 10.31 11.83 -7.48
CA GLY A 68 8.98 12.32 -7.78
C GLY A 68 7.99 11.19 -8.09
N ARG A 69 6.77 11.57 -8.45
CA ARG A 69 5.74 10.63 -8.86
C ARG A 69 6.25 9.69 -9.95
N GLU A 70 6.19 8.39 -9.69
CA GLU A 70 6.45 7.33 -10.66
C GLU A 70 5.14 6.62 -11.01
N LEU A 71 5.01 6.17 -12.26
CA LEU A 71 3.91 5.30 -12.70
C LEU A 71 4.50 4.01 -13.29
N PRO A 72 3.75 2.91 -13.29
CA PRO A 72 4.23 1.65 -13.84
C PRO A 72 4.64 1.82 -15.30
N SER A 73 5.79 1.27 -15.66
CA SER A 73 6.36 1.36 -17.01
C SER A 73 6.28 0.06 -17.81
N GLY A 74 5.83 -1.01 -17.19
CA GLY A 74 5.59 -2.29 -17.87
C GLY A 74 4.41 -2.19 -18.85
N PRO A 75 4.47 -2.85 -20.01
CA PRO A 75 3.42 -2.82 -21.04
C PRO A 75 2.07 -3.40 -20.55
N ASP A 76 2.09 -4.17 -19.48
CA ASP A 76 0.94 -4.80 -18.84
C ASP A 76 0.57 -4.14 -17.49
N GLY A 77 1.10 -2.94 -17.23
CA GLY A 77 0.91 -2.22 -15.97
C GLY A 77 1.75 -2.74 -14.80
N SER A 78 2.72 -3.63 -15.06
CA SER A 78 3.64 -4.11 -14.02
C SER A 78 4.70 -3.08 -13.63
N GLY A 79 5.27 -3.24 -12.44
CA GLY A 79 6.36 -2.40 -11.95
C GLY A 79 6.05 -1.73 -10.63
N ALA A 80 6.32 -0.45 -10.52
CA ALA A 80 6.04 0.33 -9.32
C ALA A 80 5.35 1.65 -9.65
N ALA A 81 4.44 2.08 -8.80
CA ALA A 81 3.89 3.42 -8.75
C ALA A 81 4.25 4.05 -7.41
N CYS A 82 4.83 5.23 -7.44
CA CYS A 82 5.14 6.04 -6.28
C CYS A 82 4.30 7.31 -6.34
N LEU A 83 3.50 7.54 -5.32
CA LEU A 83 2.57 8.67 -5.21
C LEU A 83 2.95 9.46 -3.96
N PRO A 84 3.90 10.41 -4.09
CA PRO A 84 4.24 11.29 -2.96
C PRO A 84 3.08 12.24 -2.68
N MET A 85 2.54 12.15 -1.46
CA MET A 85 1.46 12.97 -0.95
C MET A 85 2.05 14.19 -0.24
N ALA A 86 1.41 15.33 -0.37
CA ALA A 86 1.87 16.54 0.33
C ALA A 86 1.71 16.38 1.85
N PRO A 87 2.58 16.98 2.68
CA PRO A 87 2.29 17.14 4.11
C PRO A 87 0.91 17.76 4.30
N GLY A 88 0.11 17.24 5.23
CA GLY A 88 -1.28 17.64 5.46
C GLY A 88 -2.29 16.96 4.53
N ALA A 89 -1.88 16.12 3.60
CA ALA A 89 -2.81 15.33 2.79
C ALA A 89 -3.60 14.35 3.68
N GLY A 90 -4.91 14.34 3.50
CA GLY A 90 -5.84 13.54 4.28
C GLY A 90 -6.73 12.64 3.43
N ASP A 91 -7.89 12.32 3.98
CA ASP A 91 -8.83 11.35 3.39
C ASP A 91 -9.24 11.72 1.95
N ALA A 92 -9.44 13.01 1.67
CA ALA A 92 -9.88 13.47 0.35
C ALA A 92 -8.81 13.28 -0.73
N GLU A 93 -7.55 13.59 -0.43
CA GLU A 93 -6.42 13.43 -1.33
C GLU A 93 -6.13 11.95 -1.58
N TYR A 94 -6.21 11.11 -0.55
CA TYR A 94 -6.05 9.68 -0.68
C TYR A 94 -7.19 9.04 -1.48
N ALA A 95 -8.44 9.44 -1.23
CA ALA A 95 -9.58 8.98 -2.04
C ALA A 95 -9.43 9.38 -3.53
N ALA A 96 -8.93 10.59 -3.79
CA ALA A 96 -8.63 11.02 -5.17
C ALA A 96 -7.50 10.18 -5.78
N ALA A 97 -6.42 9.91 -5.04
CA ALA A 97 -5.31 9.09 -5.51
C ALA A 97 -5.76 7.65 -5.83
N PHE A 98 -6.63 7.06 -5.00
CA PHE A 98 -7.21 5.75 -5.27
C PHE A 98 -8.03 5.77 -6.56
N ARG A 99 -8.99 6.68 -6.69
CA ARG A 99 -9.87 6.78 -7.87
C ARG A 99 -9.11 7.08 -9.16
N GLU A 100 -8.12 7.97 -9.11
CA GLU A 100 -7.47 8.51 -10.31
C GLU A 100 -6.21 7.75 -10.72
N VAL A 101 -5.61 6.98 -9.80
CA VAL A 101 -4.35 6.28 -10.07
C VAL A 101 -4.43 4.81 -9.69
N VAL A 102 -4.73 4.47 -8.41
CA VAL A 102 -4.64 3.09 -7.92
C VAL A 102 -5.62 2.17 -8.66
N GLU A 103 -6.88 2.57 -8.78
CA GLU A 103 -7.90 1.78 -9.46
C GLU A 103 -7.61 1.61 -10.96
N PRO A 104 -7.28 2.67 -11.73
CA PRO A 104 -6.94 2.52 -13.14
C PRO A 104 -5.73 1.63 -13.41
N ILE A 105 -4.68 1.72 -12.61
CA ILE A 105 -3.52 0.83 -12.79
C ILE A 105 -3.80 -0.59 -12.34
N ALA A 106 -4.63 -0.79 -11.32
CA ALA A 106 -5.10 -2.13 -10.92
C ALA A 106 -5.99 -2.74 -12.02
N ASP A 107 -6.82 -1.95 -12.70
CA ASP A 107 -7.64 -2.39 -13.83
C ASP A 107 -6.78 -2.88 -15.01
N ALA A 108 -5.69 -2.18 -15.29
CA ALA A 108 -4.73 -2.60 -16.33
C ALA A 108 -3.96 -3.86 -15.90
N PHE A 109 -3.53 -3.93 -14.64
CA PHE A 109 -2.72 -5.02 -14.11
C PHE A 109 -3.52 -6.31 -13.82
N ARG A 110 -4.79 -6.21 -13.39
CA ARG A 110 -5.71 -7.33 -13.12
C ARG A 110 -5.17 -8.32 -12.08
N PRO A 111 -4.98 -7.92 -10.82
CA PRO A 111 -4.38 -8.77 -9.78
C PRO A 111 -5.28 -9.95 -9.38
N GLY A 112 -4.68 -11.12 -9.14
CA GLY A 112 -5.36 -12.27 -8.55
C GLY A 112 -5.32 -12.29 -7.01
N LEU A 113 -4.47 -11.45 -6.42
CA LEU A 113 -4.33 -11.22 -4.98
C LEU A 113 -3.92 -9.77 -4.75
N VAL A 114 -4.50 -9.13 -3.74
CA VAL A 114 -4.03 -7.84 -3.25
C VAL A 114 -3.43 -8.01 -1.86
N LEU A 115 -2.19 -7.59 -1.69
CA LEU A 115 -1.52 -7.47 -0.40
C LEU A 115 -1.43 -6.00 -0.01
N VAL A 116 -1.45 -5.74 1.28
CA VAL A 116 -1.41 -4.37 1.79
C VAL A 116 -0.25 -4.25 2.78
N SER A 117 0.68 -3.34 2.52
CA SER A 117 1.57 -2.79 3.54
C SER A 117 0.75 -1.79 4.33
N ALA A 118 0.26 -2.23 5.49
CA ALA A 118 -0.69 -1.50 6.31
C ALA A 118 0.07 -0.72 7.40
N GLY A 119 0.60 0.43 7.03
CA GLY A 119 1.12 1.43 7.97
C GLY A 119 0.01 2.38 8.41
N PHE A 120 -0.05 2.65 9.70
CA PHE A 120 -1.02 3.57 10.30
C PHE A 120 -0.38 4.87 10.79
N ASP A 121 0.88 5.08 10.44
CA ASP A 121 1.66 6.27 10.76
C ASP A 121 1.34 7.51 9.89
N GLY A 122 0.44 7.37 8.93
CA GLY A 122 -0.21 8.47 8.24
C GLY A 122 -1.45 9.03 8.97
N HIS A 123 -1.82 8.44 10.14
CA HIS A 123 -2.94 8.93 10.91
C HIS A 123 -2.62 10.30 11.55
N ARG A 124 -3.60 11.23 11.56
CA ARG A 124 -3.44 12.59 12.11
C ARG A 124 -2.94 12.66 13.56
N ASP A 125 -3.19 11.60 14.34
CA ASP A 125 -2.77 11.51 15.74
C ASP A 125 -1.40 10.80 15.88
N ASP A 126 -0.80 10.32 14.79
CA ASP A 126 0.52 9.67 14.83
C ASP A 126 1.64 10.71 14.75
N PRO A 127 2.72 10.56 15.55
CA PRO A 127 3.78 11.56 15.60
C PRO A 127 4.82 11.45 14.46
N MET A 128 4.73 10.43 13.59
CA MET A 128 5.81 10.11 12.63
C MET A 128 5.63 10.76 11.27
N SER A 129 4.47 11.34 10.97
CA SER A 129 4.22 12.03 9.70
C SER A 129 3.36 13.28 9.91
N ASP A 130 3.29 14.12 8.88
CA ASP A 130 2.41 15.28 8.84
C ASP A 130 1.15 15.01 7.99
N LEU A 131 0.83 13.74 7.72
CA LEU A 131 -0.40 13.36 7.03
C LEU A 131 -1.62 13.55 7.94
N ASP A 132 -2.80 13.73 7.33
CA ASP A 132 -4.05 14.04 8.07
C ASP A 132 -5.13 12.97 7.84
N LEU A 133 -4.71 11.69 7.74
CA LEU A 133 -5.64 10.57 7.59
C LEU A 133 -6.43 10.33 8.89
N THR A 134 -7.68 9.88 8.72
CA THR A 134 -8.56 9.48 9.83
C THR A 134 -8.87 7.99 9.79
N ASP A 135 -9.48 7.46 10.85
CA ASP A 135 -10.00 6.09 10.88
C ASP A 135 -10.92 5.82 9.66
N ALA A 136 -11.74 6.81 9.26
CA ALA A 136 -12.62 6.71 8.10
C ALA A 136 -11.86 6.67 6.76
N GLY A 137 -10.75 7.38 6.65
CA GLY A 137 -9.87 7.33 5.48
C GLY A 137 -9.28 5.94 5.27
N TYR A 138 -8.78 5.31 6.34
CA TYR A 138 -8.29 3.93 6.29
C TYR A 138 -9.38 2.92 5.94
N ALA A 139 -10.58 3.08 6.48
CA ALA A 139 -11.74 2.26 6.10
C ALA A 139 -12.10 2.42 4.62
N ALA A 140 -12.09 3.65 4.10
CA ALA A 140 -12.40 3.92 2.69
C ALA A 140 -11.34 3.32 1.74
N MET A 141 -10.06 3.43 2.07
CA MET A 141 -8.98 2.78 1.32
C MET A 141 -9.15 1.26 1.32
N THR A 142 -9.48 0.67 2.47
CA THR A 142 -9.73 -0.77 2.60
C THR A 142 -10.91 -1.22 1.73
N ALA A 143 -11.99 -0.45 1.69
CA ALA A 143 -13.13 -0.74 0.84
C ALA A 143 -12.77 -0.72 -0.66
N SER A 144 -11.98 0.26 -1.10
CA SER A 144 -11.49 0.33 -2.48
C SER A 144 -10.57 -0.85 -2.82
N ILE A 145 -9.67 -1.22 -1.91
CA ILE A 145 -8.79 -2.39 -2.07
C ILE A 145 -9.59 -3.69 -2.21
N LEU A 146 -10.60 -3.87 -1.38
CA LEU A 146 -11.48 -5.04 -1.44
C LEU A 146 -12.30 -5.08 -2.75
N ALA A 147 -12.80 -3.93 -3.21
CA ALA A 147 -13.47 -3.81 -4.50
C ALA A 147 -12.55 -4.20 -5.67
N ILE A 148 -11.30 -3.76 -5.65
CA ILE A 148 -10.28 -4.17 -6.64
C ILE A 148 -10.09 -5.70 -6.60
N ALA A 149 -9.89 -6.28 -5.41
CA ALA A 149 -9.65 -7.72 -5.27
C ALA A 149 -10.83 -8.57 -5.78
N ARG A 150 -12.07 -8.10 -5.58
CA ARG A 150 -13.29 -8.76 -6.07
C ARG A 150 -13.50 -8.64 -7.56
N ARG A 151 -13.08 -7.52 -8.15
CA ARG A 151 -13.21 -7.28 -9.59
C ARG A 151 -12.40 -8.26 -10.43
N PHE A 152 -11.25 -8.74 -9.94
CA PHE A 152 -10.32 -9.58 -10.69
C PHE A 152 -10.09 -10.97 -10.11
N GLY A 153 -10.75 -11.29 -9.00
CA GLY A 153 -10.58 -12.56 -8.32
C GLY A 153 -11.67 -12.82 -7.27
N PRO A 154 -11.47 -13.82 -6.42
CA PRO A 154 -12.44 -14.15 -5.35
C PRO A 154 -12.35 -13.20 -4.13
N GLY A 155 -11.86 -11.98 -4.29
CA GLY A 155 -11.75 -11.02 -3.20
C GLY A 155 -10.63 -11.31 -2.21
N ARG A 156 -9.54 -11.95 -2.63
CA ARG A 156 -8.42 -12.27 -1.73
C ARG A 156 -7.62 -11.02 -1.42
N VAL A 157 -7.57 -10.67 -0.14
CA VAL A 157 -6.74 -9.59 0.40
C VAL A 157 -5.93 -10.11 1.59
N GLY A 158 -4.75 -9.55 1.80
CA GLY A 158 -3.93 -9.84 2.97
C GLY A 158 -3.27 -8.55 3.45
N PHE A 159 -3.32 -8.30 4.77
CA PHE A 159 -2.74 -7.12 5.38
C PHE A 159 -1.51 -7.52 6.19
N VAL A 160 -0.43 -6.77 6.01
CA VAL A 160 0.81 -6.87 6.78
C VAL A 160 0.96 -5.55 7.53
N LEU A 161 0.97 -5.60 8.85
CA LEU A 161 1.18 -4.42 9.69
C LEU A 161 2.59 -3.90 9.50
N GLU A 162 2.71 -2.60 9.24
CA GLU A 162 3.97 -1.88 9.11
C GLU A 162 4.09 -0.80 10.21
N GLY A 163 4.18 0.50 9.84
CA GLY A 163 4.25 1.62 10.77
C GLY A 163 2.96 1.89 11.54
N GLY A 164 3.06 2.77 12.51
CA GLY A 164 1.99 3.19 13.43
C GLY A 164 2.52 3.23 14.86
N TYR A 165 2.71 4.43 15.39
CA TYR A 165 3.51 4.68 16.59
C TYR A 165 2.69 5.31 17.73
N ASP A 166 1.44 5.72 17.47
CA ASP A 166 0.45 5.97 18.51
C ASP A 166 -0.49 4.76 18.64
N PRO A 167 -0.41 3.97 19.72
CA PRO A 167 -1.20 2.76 19.87
C PRO A 167 -2.71 2.97 19.84
N ALA A 168 -3.18 4.17 20.23
CA ALA A 168 -4.60 4.45 20.28
C ALA A 168 -5.18 4.67 18.87
N SER A 169 -4.54 5.48 18.04
CA SER A 169 -4.95 5.70 16.66
C SER A 169 -4.75 4.47 15.80
N LEU A 170 -3.62 3.77 15.95
CA LEU A 170 -3.38 2.49 15.29
C LEU A 170 -4.50 1.50 15.58
N GLY A 171 -4.88 1.34 16.85
CA GLY A 171 -5.95 0.41 17.25
C GLY A 171 -7.30 0.77 16.62
N ARG A 172 -7.68 2.07 16.59
CA ARG A 172 -8.92 2.53 15.97
C ARG A 172 -8.92 2.33 14.45
N ALA A 173 -7.87 2.78 13.78
CA ALA A 173 -7.76 2.68 12.33
C ALA A 173 -7.69 1.22 11.84
N ALA A 174 -6.95 0.36 12.54
CA ALA A 174 -6.94 -1.08 12.25
C ALA A 174 -8.31 -1.73 12.47
N ALA A 175 -9.03 -1.36 13.53
CA ALA A 175 -10.40 -1.84 13.77
C ALA A 175 -11.34 -1.40 12.65
N ALA A 176 -11.25 -0.15 12.19
CA ALA A 176 -12.06 0.36 11.08
C ALA A 176 -11.80 -0.42 9.77
N CYS A 177 -10.54 -0.78 9.48
CA CYS A 177 -10.21 -1.66 8.36
C CYS A 177 -10.82 -3.07 8.52
N LEU A 178 -10.71 -3.66 9.71
CA LEU A 178 -11.26 -4.99 10.01
C LEU A 178 -12.79 -5.02 9.91
N ASP A 179 -13.46 -3.95 10.32
CA ASP A 179 -14.91 -3.85 10.21
C ASP A 179 -15.36 -3.88 8.74
N VAL A 180 -14.65 -3.18 7.84
CA VAL A 180 -14.91 -3.27 6.40
C VAL A 180 -14.74 -4.70 5.88
N LEU A 181 -13.68 -5.40 6.30
CA LEU A 181 -13.42 -6.78 5.86
C LEU A 181 -14.42 -7.81 6.40
N ARG A 182 -15.11 -7.50 7.51
CA ARG A 182 -16.10 -8.39 8.14
C ARG A 182 -17.51 -8.19 7.62
N MET A 183 -17.84 -7.00 7.11
CA MET A 183 -19.18 -6.67 6.61
C MET A 183 -19.52 -7.33 5.27
N ASP A 184 -18.55 -7.98 4.68
CA ASP A 184 -18.57 -8.63 3.38
C ASP A 184 -18.30 -10.12 3.46
#